data_c81f6176454dcd78fab1037cdb3b3c99
#
_entry.id   c81f6176454dcd78fab1037cdb3b3c99
#
_cell.length_a   1.000
_cell.length_b   1.000
_cell.length_c   1.000
_cell.angle_alpha   90.00
_cell.angle_beta   90.00
_cell.angle_gamma   90.00
#
_symmetry.space_group_name_H-M   'P 1'
#
loop_
_entity.id
_entity.type
_entity.pdbx_description
1 polymer ?
#
loop_
_entity_poly.entity_id
_entity_poly.type
_entity_poly.pdbx_seq_one_letter_code
_entity_poly.pdbx_strand_id
1 'polypeptide(L)'
;MTAPSRDPLDEAITARRAQDPLVGAKIGAEEVSRRLLQAMATDRGVHVESLLAVCGALAGHAWQASLRARARAVGQMEPEGLRVVGTRDGGSFLVGEGLAQGLFQERYSTWGLAAAAAQQAGCTALPDPLALWRHGMDSLGQETFGVPQIPSRHLPSPDSLQSLPSLWPALLPMVLRFCPDPAEWPILYGLLAQKAITMGREVIDPCLALRIVMDTAIANAMVILPEATESPART
;
A
#
# COMPACT_ATOMS: atom_id res chain seq x y z
N MET A 1 -22.34 -29.41 -19.83
CA MET A 1 -21.36 -28.59 -19.10
C MET A 1 -21.97 -27.20 -18.98
N THR A 2 -22.58 -26.89 -17.84
CA THR A 2 -23.12 -25.56 -17.51
C THR A 2 -21.93 -24.65 -17.21
N ALA A 3 -21.79 -23.53 -17.94
CA ALA A 3 -20.81 -22.52 -17.65
C ALA A 3 -20.96 -22.06 -16.18
N PRO A 4 -19.87 -21.84 -15.41
CA PRO A 4 -19.98 -21.35 -14.06
C PRO A 4 -20.74 -20.02 -14.10
N SER A 5 -21.81 -19.91 -13.32
CA SER A 5 -22.57 -18.69 -13.13
C SER A 5 -21.61 -17.62 -12.64
N ARG A 6 -21.40 -16.55 -13.43
CA ARG A 6 -20.63 -15.39 -12.98
C ARG A 6 -21.33 -14.76 -11.78
N ASP A 7 -20.53 -14.37 -10.77
CA ASP A 7 -21.07 -13.66 -9.61
C ASP A 7 -21.76 -12.35 -10.09
N PRO A 8 -23.01 -12.10 -9.69
CA PRO A 8 -23.73 -10.88 -10.08
C PRO A 8 -22.98 -9.59 -9.74
N LEU A 9 -22.14 -9.62 -8.69
CA LEU A 9 -21.28 -8.48 -8.33
C LEU A 9 -20.23 -8.22 -9.39
N ASP A 10 -19.58 -9.27 -9.92
CA ASP A 10 -18.53 -9.14 -10.93
C ASP A 10 -19.10 -8.63 -12.26
N GLU A 11 -20.32 -9.03 -12.61
CA GLU A 11 -21.05 -8.50 -13.76
C GLU A 11 -21.41 -7.02 -13.60
N ALA A 12 -21.89 -6.62 -12.41
CA ALA A 12 -22.23 -5.24 -12.10
C ALA A 12 -20.99 -4.33 -12.13
N ILE A 13 -19.84 -4.79 -11.60
CA ILE A 13 -18.56 -4.06 -11.66
C ILE A 13 -18.13 -3.88 -13.12
N THR A 14 -18.19 -4.95 -13.92
CA THR A 14 -17.80 -4.92 -15.33
C THR A 14 -18.65 -3.92 -16.13
N ALA A 15 -19.96 -3.93 -15.94
CA ALA A 15 -20.89 -3.00 -16.58
C ALA A 15 -20.61 -1.53 -16.19
N ARG A 16 -20.23 -1.30 -14.94
CA ARG A 16 -20.03 0.05 -14.40
C ARG A 16 -18.65 0.65 -14.78
N ARG A 17 -17.66 -0.19 -15.15
CA ARG A 17 -16.30 0.26 -15.55
C ARG A 17 -16.30 1.22 -16.73
N ALA A 18 -17.28 1.11 -17.65
CA ALA A 18 -17.41 2.03 -18.79
C ALA A 18 -17.71 3.48 -18.34
N GLN A 19 -18.40 3.67 -17.20
CA GLN A 19 -18.78 4.97 -16.66
C GLN A 19 -17.82 5.43 -15.56
N ASP A 20 -17.29 4.50 -14.76
CA ASP A 20 -16.34 4.74 -13.68
C ASP A 20 -15.20 3.72 -13.78
N PRO A 21 -14.10 4.05 -14.46
CA PRO A 21 -12.94 3.16 -14.60
C PRO A 21 -12.34 2.72 -13.25
N LEU A 22 -12.54 3.48 -12.19
CA LEU A 22 -12.01 3.19 -10.86
C LEU A 22 -12.98 2.42 -9.95
N VAL A 23 -14.13 1.97 -10.45
CA VAL A 23 -15.15 1.29 -9.62
C VAL A 23 -14.58 0.07 -8.90
N GLY A 24 -13.74 -0.73 -9.58
CA GLY A 24 -13.09 -1.89 -8.96
C GLY A 24 -12.17 -1.49 -7.81
N ALA A 25 -11.32 -0.48 -8.03
CA ALA A 25 -10.42 0.03 -7.00
C ALA A 25 -11.19 0.59 -5.79
N LYS A 26 -12.30 1.31 -6.02
CA LYS A 26 -13.15 1.85 -4.95
C LYS A 26 -13.79 0.74 -4.12
N ILE A 27 -14.40 -0.25 -4.75
CA ILE A 27 -15.03 -1.39 -4.05
C ILE A 27 -13.96 -2.23 -3.34
N GLY A 28 -12.83 -2.48 -4.00
CA GLY A 28 -11.70 -3.19 -3.40
C GLY A 28 -11.16 -2.49 -2.15
N ALA A 29 -11.00 -1.17 -2.19
CA ALA A 29 -10.56 -0.38 -1.03
C ALA A 29 -11.53 -0.48 0.15
N GLU A 30 -12.86 -0.45 -0.11
CA GLU A 30 -13.88 -0.66 0.91
C GLU A 30 -13.78 -2.05 1.55
N GLU A 31 -13.63 -3.09 0.74
CA GLU A 31 -13.56 -4.46 1.23
C GLU A 31 -12.25 -4.72 2.01
N VAL A 32 -11.10 -4.21 1.53
CA VAL A 32 -9.83 -4.28 2.28
C VAL A 32 -9.96 -3.54 3.61
N SER A 33 -10.53 -2.32 3.59
CA SER A 33 -10.74 -1.53 4.80
C SER A 33 -11.55 -2.31 5.84
N ARG A 34 -12.67 -2.91 5.42
CA ARG A 34 -13.53 -3.71 6.29
C ARG A 34 -12.77 -4.88 6.92
N ARG A 35 -11.97 -5.61 6.13
CA ARG A 35 -11.17 -6.75 6.62
C ARG A 35 -10.08 -6.32 7.59
N LEU A 36 -9.36 -5.23 7.29
CA LEU A 36 -8.34 -4.71 8.18
C LEU A 36 -8.94 -4.25 9.50
N LEU A 37 -10.05 -3.51 9.48
CA LEU A 37 -10.73 -3.09 10.70
C LEU A 37 -11.18 -4.28 11.55
N GLN A 38 -11.70 -5.34 10.93
CA GLN A 38 -12.06 -6.57 11.65
C GLN A 38 -10.85 -7.30 12.24
N ALA A 39 -9.77 -7.41 11.46
CA ALA A 39 -8.56 -8.12 11.89
C ALA A 39 -7.77 -7.38 12.98
N MET A 40 -7.82 -6.05 12.99
CA MET A 40 -7.07 -5.19 13.92
C MET A 40 -7.91 -4.73 15.12
N ALA A 41 -9.20 -5.10 15.16
CA ALA A 41 -10.08 -4.74 16.27
C ALA A 41 -9.67 -5.47 17.56
N THR A 42 -9.61 -4.70 18.64
CA THR A 42 -9.43 -5.19 20.00
C THR A 42 -10.62 -4.74 20.86
N ASP A 43 -10.66 -5.13 22.12
CA ASP A 43 -11.64 -4.63 23.12
C ASP A 43 -11.57 -3.11 23.32
N ARG A 44 -10.45 -2.47 22.96
CA ARG A 44 -10.23 -1.01 23.01
C ARG A 44 -10.46 -0.31 21.65
N GLY A 45 -10.87 -1.04 20.63
CA GLY A 45 -10.99 -0.56 19.25
C GLY A 45 -9.75 -0.82 18.40
N VAL A 46 -9.59 -0.06 17.34
CA VAL A 46 -8.46 -0.17 16.40
C VAL A 46 -7.44 0.92 16.71
N HIS A 47 -6.17 0.53 16.87
CA HIS A 47 -5.07 1.49 17.04
C HIS A 47 -4.82 2.23 15.72
N VAL A 48 -5.13 3.52 15.68
CA VAL A 48 -5.20 4.30 14.44
C VAL A 48 -3.84 4.41 13.75
N GLU A 49 -2.76 4.62 14.51
CA GLU A 49 -1.40 4.70 13.97
C GLU A 49 -0.98 3.39 13.30
N SER A 50 -1.35 2.26 13.90
CA SER A 50 -1.08 0.93 13.33
C SER A 50 -1.87 0.69 12.05
N LEU A 51 -3.14 1.10 12.00
CA LEU A 51 -3.95 1.02 10.78
C LEU A 51 -3.37 1.87 9.66
N LEU A 52 -2.96 3.10 9.95
CA LEU A 52 -2.33 4.01 8.98
C LEU A 52 -1.02 3.42 8.44
N ALA A 53 -0.19 2.83 9.32
CA ALA A 53 1.06 2.19 8.92
C ALA A 53 0.84 0.98 8.01
N VAL A 54 -0.14 0.13 8.32
CA VAL A 54 -0.54 -1.01 7.46
C VAL A 54 -1.04 -0.52 6.12
N CYS A 55 -1.90 0.49 6.08
CA CYS A 55 -2.40 1.06 4.82
C CYS A 55 -1.28 1.64 3.97
N GLY A 56 -0.32 2.35 4.59
CA GLY A 56 0.86 2.87 3.92
C GLY A 56 1.75 1.75 3.37
N ALA A 57 2.05 0.73 4.17
CA ALA A 57 2.85 -0.42 3.76
C ALA A 57 2.25 -1.13 2.53
N LEU A 58 0.95 -1.40 2.57
CA LEU A 58 0.23 -2.01 1.44
C LEU A 58 0.25 -1.11 0.20
N ALA A 59 0.06 0.21 0.35
CA ALA A 59 0.09 1.16 -0.76
C ALA A 59 1.48 1.25 -1.41
N GLY A 60 2.55 1.28 -0.61
CA GLY A 60 3.92 1.27 -1.12
C GLY A 60 4.24 -0.01 -1.86
N HIS A 61 3.96 -1.16 -1.26
CA HIS A 61 4.23 -2.44 -1.90
C HIS A 61 3.39 -2.65 -3.17
N ALA A 62 2.16 -2.14 -3.22
CA ALA A 62 1.32 -2.22 -4.41
C ALA A 62 1.95 -1.54 -5.64
N TRP A 63 2.69 -0.44 -5.47
CA TRP A 63 3.46 0.19 -6.54
C TRP A 63 4.56 -0.74 -7.06
N GLN A 64 5.37 -1.30 -6.17
CA GLN A 64 6.40 -2.27 -6.54
C GLN A 64 5.80 -3.48 -7.26
N ALA A 65 4.78 -4.09 -6.67
CA ALA A 65 4.13 -5.29 -7.21
C ALA A 65 3.48 -5.02 -8.58
N SER A 66 2.84 -3.85 -8.75
CA SER A 66 2.27 -3.41 -10.03
C SER A 66 3.34 -3.28 -11.11
N LEU A 67 4.44 -2.58 -10.82
CA LEU A 67 5.55 -2.40 -11.76
C LEU A 67 6.14 -3.76 -12.18
N ARG A 68 6.40 -4.64 -11.22
CA ARG A 68 6.94 -5.99 -11.50
C ARG A 68 5.96 -6.87 -12.28
N ALA A 69 4.67 -6.85 -11.94
CA ALA A 69 3.66 -7.60 -12.69
C ALA A 69 3.54 -7.14 -14.14
N ARG A 70 3.59 -5.83 -14.37
CA ARG A 70 3.55 -5.25 -15.72
C ARG A 70 4.81 -5.56 -16.53
N ALA A 71 5.99 -5.51 -15.93
CA ALA A 71 7.24 -5.89 -16.57
C ALA A 71 7.21 -7.38 -17.01
N ARG A 72 6.76 -8.27 -16.12
CA ARG A 72 6.59 -9.70 -16.42
C ARG A 72 5.60 -9.94 -17.57
N ALA A 73 4.52 -9.19 -17.65
CA ALA A 73 3.53 -9.31 -18.72
C ALA A 73 4.11 -9.01 -20.12
N VAL A 74 5.20 -8.24 -20.19
CA VAL A 74 5.93 -7.97 -21.44
C VAL A 74 7.25 -8.74 -21.56
N GLY A 75 7.45 -9.77 -20.72
CA GLY A 75 8.61 -10.65 -20.75
C GLY A 75 9.89 -10.10 -20.12
N GLN A 76 9.79 -9.02 -19.34
CA GLN A 76 10.90 -8.46 -18.59
C GLN A 76 10.99 -9.10 -17.18
N MET A 77 12.19 -9.43 -16.74
CA MET A 77 12.43 -10.00 -15.38
C MET A 77 12.23 -8.95 -14.30
N GLU A 78 12.71 -7.73 -14.52
CA GLU A 78 12.59 -6.59 -13.62
C GLU A 78 12.13 -5.34 -14.39
N PRO A 79 11.39 -4.42 -13.74
CA PRO A 79 11.00 -3.16 -14.35
C PRO A 79 12.21 -2.31 -14.73
N GLU A 80 12.12 -1.64 -15.86
CA GLU A 80 13.14 -0.70 -16.31
C GLU A 80 13.36 0.43 -15.27
N GLY A 81 14.63 0.79 -15.03
CA GLY A 81 15.00 1.82 -14.06
C GLY A 81 14.90 1.42 -12.59
N LEU A 82 14.51 0.17 -12.28
CA LEU A 82 14.59 -0.38 -10.94
C LEU A 82 15.83 -1.29 -10.81
N ARG A 83 16.42 -1.31 -9.63
CA ARG A 83 17.58 -2.16 -9.31
C ARG A 83 17.49 -2.69 -7.89
N VAL A 84 18.03 -3.89 -7.69
CA VAL A 84 18.21 -4.47 -6.36
C VAL A 84 19.50 -3.93 -5.76
N VAL A 85 19.41 -3.43 -4.54
CA VAL A 85 20.55 -2.96 -3.73
C VAL A 85 20.65 -3.82 -2.49
N GLY A 86 21.83 -4.42 -2.29
CA GLY A 86 22.15 -5.17 -1.07
C GLY A 86 22.69 -4.24 0.02
N THR A 87 22.34 -4.50 1.26
CA THR A 87 22.88 -3.84 2.45
C THR A 87 23.93 -4.72 3.13
N ARG A 88 24.76 -4.14 4.00
CA ARG A 88 25.87 -4.86 4.66
C ARG A 88 25.40 -5.96 5.61
N ASP A 89 24.19 -5.84 6.13
CA ASP A 89 23.52 -6.82 6.99
C ASP A 89 22.84 -7.96 6.21
N GLY A 90 22.99 -7.98 4.87
CA GLY A 90 22.44 -9.00 3.98
C GLY A 90 21.02 -8.73 3.49
N GLY A 91 20.41 -7.61 3.85
CA GLY A 91 19.11 -7.18 3.32
C GLY A 91 19.19 -6.84 1.82
N SER A 92 18.08 -7.00 1.11
CA SER A 92 17.97 -6.64 -0.31
C SER A 92 16.73 -5.78 -0.52
N PHE A 93 16.93 -4.66 -1.22
CA PHE A 93 15.87 -3.67 -1.46
C PHE A 93 15.80 -3.32 -2.93
N LEU A 94 14.58 -3.09 -3.42
CA LEU A 94 14.35 -2.57 -4.77
C LEU A 94 14.33 -1.04 -4.72
N VAL A 95 15.19 -0.39 -5.52
CA VAL A 95 15.26 1.06 -5.57
C VAL A 95 15.24 1.54 -7.01
N GLY A 96 14.70 2.75 -7.23
CA GLY A 96 14.70 3.37 -8.56
C GLY A 96 13.68 4.48 -8.67
N GLU A 97 13.84 5.28 -9.72
CA GLU A 97 13.00 6.46 -9.99
C GLU A 97 11.52 6.10 -10.18
N GLY A 98 11.23 4.94 -10.79
CA GLY A 98 9.86 4.49 -11.01
C GLY A 98 9.05 4.33 -9.71
N LEU A 99 9.69 3.98 -8.57
CA LEU A 99 9.01 3.93 -7.27
C LEU A 99 8.66 5.32 -6.77
N ALA A 100 9.61 6.27 -6.86
CA ALA A 100 9.36 7.65 -6.46
C ALA A 100 8.28 8.30 -7.34
N GLN A 101 8.34 8.10 -8.66
CA GLN A 101 7.33 8.58 -9.60
C GLN A 101 5.94 8.05 -9.23
N GLY A 102 5.80 6.74 -9.02
CA GLY A 102 4.55 6.11 -8.65
C GLY A 102 3.99 6.65 -7.34
N LEU A 103 4.82 6.74 -6.29
CA LEU A 103 4.40 7.20 -4.98
C LEU A 103 3.99 8.68 -4.95
N PHE A 104 4.62 9.56 -5.76
CA PHE A 104 4.48 11.02 -5.62
C PHE A 104 3.91 11.73 -6.83
N GLN A 105 4.08 11.25 -8.07
CA GLN A 105 3.86 12.03 -9.28
C GLN A 105 2.72 11.52 -10.15
N GLU A 106 2.35 10.25 -10.03
CA GLU A 106 1.24 9.69 -10.80
C GLU A 106 -0.10 10.35 -10.42
N ARG A 107 -1.05 10.39 -11.37
CA ARG A 107 -2.37 11.02 -11.18
C ARG A 107 -3.10 10.53 -9.93
N TYR A 108 -2.97 9.25 -9.61
CA TYR A 108 -3.55 8.63 -8.42
C TYR A 108 -2.43 8.07 -7.52
N SER A 109 -1.35 8.85 -7.36
CA SER A 109 -0.24 8.50 -6.47
C SER A 109 -0.72 8.37 -5.03
N THR A 110 -0.01 7.56 -4.26
CA THR A 110 -0.28 7.44 -2.81
C THR A 110 -0.22 8.80 -2.13
N TRP A 111 0.78 9.63 -2.48
CA TRP A 111 0.90 11.00 -1.99
C TRP A 111 -0.33 11.84 -2.34
N GLY A 112 -0.74 11.87 -3.61
CA GLY A 112 -1.85 12.72 -4.08
C GLY A 112 -3.16 12.42 -3.34
N LEU A 113 -3.47 11.12 -3.16
CA LEU A 113 -4.69 10.68 -2.48
C LEU A 113 -4.60 10.92 -0.96
N ALA A 114 -3.47 10.59 -0.33
CA ALA A 114 -3.29 10.74 1.11
C ALA A 114 -3.19 12.23 1.52
N ALA A 115 -2.43 13.05 0.77
CA ALA A 115 -2.28 14.48 1.05
C ALA A 115 -3.62 15.22 0.89
N ALA A 116 -4.41 14.89 -0.14
CA ALA A 116 -5.75 15.47 -0.31
C ALA A 116 -6.66 15.16 0.90
N ALA A 117 -6.64 13.90 1.39
CA ALA A 117 -7.41 13.55 2.59
C ALA A 117 -6.92 14.29 3.83
N ALA A 118 -5.61 14.39 4.02
CA ALA A 118 -5.03 15.11 5.15
C ALA A 118 -5.39 16.59 5.13
N GLN A 119 -5.33 17.26 3.95
CA GLN A 119 -5.74 18.65 3.81
C GLN A 119 -7.24 18.85 4.09
N GLN A 120 -8.10 17.96 3.57
CA GLN A 120 -9.54 18.01 3.86
C GLN A 120 -9.85 17.77 5.34
N ALA A 121 -9.01 17.01 6.03
CA ALA A 121 -9.10 16.77 7.46
C ALA A 121 -8.47 17.90 8.32
N GLY A 122 -7.84 18.92 7.70
CA GLY A 122 -7.32 20.11 8.40
C GLY A 122 -5.79 20.18 8.47
N CYS A 123 -5.04 19.34 7.78
CA CYS A 123 -3.58 19.50 7.66
C CYS A 123 -3.24 20.75 6.83
N THR A 124 -2.66 21.76 7.46
CA THR A 124 -2.29 23.04 6.81
C THR A 124 -0.84 23.09 6.34
N ALA A 125 0.03 22.24 6.89
CA ALA A 125 1.46 22.20 6.57
C ALA A 125 1.84 20.77 6.16
N LEU A 126 1.71 20.47 4.87
CA LEU A 126 2.10 19.15 4.32
C LEU A 126 3.61 18.94 4.50
N PRO A 127 4.06 17.72 4.86
CA PRO A 127 5.47 17.37 4.84
C PRO A 127 6.04 17.50 3.41
N ASP A 128 7.33 17.82 3.31
CA ASP A 128 8.01 17.88 2.00
C ASP A 128 8.20 16.47 1.43
N PRO A 129 7.65 16.15 0.23
CA PRO A 129 7.81 14.85 -0.40
C PRO A 129 9.26 14.42 -0.61
N LEU A 130 10.14 15.38 -0.94
CA LEU A 130 11.56 15.10 -1.16
C LEU A 130 12.26 14.73 0.14
N ALA A 131 11.92 15.40 1.25
CA ALA A 131 12.46 15.09 2.57
C ALA A 131 12.00 13.71 3.04
N LEU A 132 10.74 13.33 2.81
CA LEU A 132 10.21 11.99 3.10
C LEU A 132 10.98 10.92 2.31
N TRP A 133 11.14 11.12 1.00
CA TRP A 133 11.87 10.17 0.14
C TRP A 133 13.33 10.01 0.58
N ARG A 134 14.04 11.13 0.84
CA ARG A 134 15.43 11.10 1.33
C ARG A 134 15.54 10.33 2.64
N HIS A 135 14.64 10.57 3.59
CA HIS A 135 14.64 9.83 4.85
C HIS A 135 14.51 8.33 4.65
N GLY A 136 13.58 7.88 3.79
CA GLY A 136 13.42 6.46 3.46
C GLY A 136 14.70 5.88 2.84
N MET A 137 15.33 6.59 1.92
CA MET A 137 16.59 6.16 1.30
C MET A 137 17.76 6.11 2.28
N ASP A 138 17.90 7.12 3.13
CA ASP A 138 18.99 7.22 4.10
C ASP A 138 18.89 6.18 5.22
N SER A 139 17.68 5.70 5.50
CA SER A 139 17.43 4.68 6.53
C SER A 139 17.58 3.22 6.04
N LEU A 140 17.83 3.00 4.74
CA LEU A 140 17.99 1.65 4.19
C LEU A 140 19.08 0.85 4.93
N GLY A 141 18.71 -0.35 5.40
CA GLY A 141 19.60 -1.22 6.16
C GLY A 141 19.88 -0.76 7.59
N GLN A 142 19.16 0.24 8.11
CA GLN A 142 19.22 0.65 9.51
C GLN A 142 18.05 0.08 10.31
N GLU A 143 18.17 -0.01 11.62
CA GLU A 143 17.09 -0.44 12.52
C GLU A 143 15.84 0.45 12.43
N THR A 144 16.02 1.69 12.01
CA THR A 144 14.95 2.68 11.84
C THR A 144 14.23 2.58 10.49
N PHE A 145 14.66 1.68 9.61
CA PHE A 145 14.02 1.53 8.29
C PHE A 145 12.55 1.13 8.43
N GLY A 146 11.67 1.91 7.80
CA GLY A 146 10.23 1.69 7.86
C GLY A 146 9.55 2.18 9.15
N VAL A 147 10.32 2.71 10.09
CA VAL A 147 9.76 3.35 11.30
C VAL A 147 9.45 4.82 10.99
N PRO A 148 8.20 5.30 11.15
CA PRO A 148 7.84 6.69 10.86
C PRO A 148 8.59 7.69 11.75
N GLN A 149 9.02 8.82 11.18
CA GLN A 149 9.64 9.92 11.92
C GLN A 149 8.59 10.80 12.63
N ILE A 150 8.12 10.34 13.76
CA ILE A 150 7.03 10.95 14.51
C ILE A 150 7.32 10.87 16.01
N PRO A 151 6.62 11.63 16.88
CA PRO A 151 6.77 11.49 18.31
C PRO A 151 6.48 10.05 18.78
N SER A 152 7.29 9.54 19.71
CA SER A 152 7.26 8.13 20.15
C SER A 152 5.89 7.64 20.65
N ARG A 153 5.09 8.54 21.24
CA ARG A 153 3.72 8.23 21.70
C ARG A 153 2.74 7.87 20.56
N HIS A 154 3.08 8.16 19.31
CA HIS A 154 2.29 7.90 18.11
C HIS A 154 2.91 6.82 17.22
N LEU A 155 3.91 6.09 17.71
CA LEU A 155 4.50 5.02 16.93
C LEU A 155 3.49 3.88 16.72
N PRO A 156 3.36 3.36 15.49
CA PRO A 156 2.63 2.13 15.22
C PRO A 156 3.20 0.96 16.01
N SER A 157 2.40 -0.06 16.25
CA SER A 157 2.91 -1.28 16.90
C SER A 157 3.96 -1.95 16.01
N PRO A 158 5.01 -2.59 16.58
CA PRO A 158 6.00 -3.32 15.81
C PRO A 158 5.39 -4.39 14.88
N ASP A 159 4.37 -5.11 15.36
CA ASP A 159 3.67 -6.13 14.57
C ASP A 159 3.01 -5.53 13.31
N SER A 160 2.46 -4.32 13.41
CA SER A 160 1.85 -3.65 12.25
C SER A 160 2.90 -3.23 11.21
N LEU A 161 4.08 -2.79 11.63
CA LEU A 161 5.18 -2.45 10.74
C LEU A 161 5.75 -3.67 10.00
N GLN A 162 5.62 -4.86 10.57
CA GLN A 162 6.09 -6.14 10.02
C GLN A 162 4.99 -6.97 9.35
N SER A 163 3.77 -6.46 9.24
CA SER A 163 2.60 -7.23 8.82
C SER A 163 2.52 -7.50 7.30
N LEU A 164 3.25 -6.77 6.48
CA LEU A 164 3.15 -6.84 5.02
C LEU A 164 3.36 -8.26 4.44
N PRO A 165 4.36 -9.06 4.88
CA PRO A 165 4.58 -10.39 4.32
C PRO A 165 3.41 -11.36 4.51
N SER A 166 2.60 -11.17 5.55
CA SER A 166 1.40 -11.97 5.80
C SER A 166 0.15 -11.39 5.16
N LEU A 167 0.01 -10.07 5.16
CA LEU A 167 -1.19 -9.39 4.66
C LEU A 167 -1.26 -9.38 3.14
N TRP A 168 -0.15 -9.12 2.45
CA TRP A 168 -0.15 -9.02 1.00
C TRP A 168 -0.68 -10.29 0.31
N PRO A 169 -0.13 -11.50 0.57
CA PRO A 169 -0.64 -12.72 -0.05
C PRO A 169 -2.07 -13.07 0.38
N ALA A 170 -2.47 -12.73 1.59
CA ALA A 170 -3.83 -12.97 2.08
C ALA A 170 -4.89 -12.08 1.39
N LEU A 171 -4.52 -10.85 1.02
CA LEU A 171 -5.42 -9.89 0.37
C LEU A 171 -5.41 -10.02 -1.15
N LEU A 172 -4.31 -10.49 -1.76
CA LEU A 172 -4.12 -10.52 -3.20
C LEU A 172 -5.25 -11.22 -3.98
N PRO A 173 -5.77 -12.40 -3.57
CA PRO A 173 -6.85 -13.05 -4.30
C PRO A 173 -8.11 -12.18 -4.42
N MET A 174 -8.43 -11.42 -3.37
CA MET A 174 -9.55 -10.50 -3.38
C MET A 174 -9.26 -9.26 -4.23
N VAL A 175 -8.03 -8.73 -4.16
CA VAL A 175 -7.61 -7.59 -4.98
C VAL A 175 -7.71 -7.94 -6.46
N LEU A 176 -7.25 -9.13 -6.87
CA LEU A 176 -7.35 -9.62 -8.25
C LEU A 176 -8.80 -9.74 -8.74
N ARG A 177 -9.76 -10.04 -7.85
CA ARG A 177 -11.17 -10.06 -8.20
C ARG A 177 -11.70 -8.67 -8.60
N PHE A 178 -11.35 -7.63 -7.84
CA PHE A 178 -11.83 -6.27 -8.09
C PHE A 178 -10.95 -5.50 -9.07
N CYS A 179 -9.65 -5.75 -9.08
CA CYS A 179 -8.62 -5.10 -9.88
C CYS A 179 -7.76 -6.15 -10.58
N PRO A 180 -8.27 -6.78 -11.66
CA PRO A 180 -7.50 -7.78 -12.42
C PRO A 180 -6.29 -7.17 -13.13
N ASP A 181 -6.34 -5.88 -13.47
CA ASP A 181 -5.19 -5.15 -14.01
C ASP A 181 -4.27 -4.69 -12.87
N PRO A 182 -2.99 -5.11 -12.86
CA PRO A 182 -2.02 -4.66 -11.87
C PRO A 182 -1.87 -3.14 -11.77
N ALA A 183 -2.16 -2.39 -12.83
CA ALA A 183 -2.12 -0.93 -12.81
C ALA A 183 -3.15 -0.30 -11.85
N GLU A 184 -4.20 -1.03 -11.49
CA GLU A 184 -5.23 -0.56 -10.56
C GLU A 184 -4.86 -0.80 -9.07
N TRP A 185 -3.89 -1.69 -8.77
CA TRP A 185 -3.54 -2.03 -7.38
C TRP A 185 -3.07 -0.82 -6.57
N PRO A 186 -2.15 0.02 -7.08
CA PRO A 186 -1.74 1.22 -6.35
C PRO A 186 -2.89 2.18 -6.08
N ILE A 187 -3.85 2.28 -7.01
CA ILE A 187 -5.01 3.15 -6.86
C ILE A 187 -5.91 2.63 -5.72
N LEU A 188 -6.20 1.32 -5.70
CA LEU A 188 -6.97 0.69 -4.64
C LEU A 188 -6.38 0.99 -3.26
N TYR A 189 -5.06 0.74 -3.10
CA TYR A 189 -4.40 0.94 -1.81
C TYR A 189 -4.15 2.41 -1.47
N GLY A 190 -4.02 3.28 -2.47
CA GLY A 190 -4.02 4.73 -2.27
C GLY A 190 -5.37 5.24 -1.75
N LEU A 191 -6.49 4.73 -2.29
CA LEU A 191 -7.84 5.01 -1.78
C LEU A 191 -8.05 4.46 -0.36
N LEU A 192 -7.48 3.30 -0.05
CA LEU A 192 -7.48 2.75 1.30
C LEU A 192 -6.76 3.68 2.29
N ALA A 193 -5.58 4.18 1.92
CA ALA A 193 -4.82 5.13 2.74
C ALA A 193 -5.59 6.45 2.93
N GLN A 194 -6.18 6.99 1.86
CA GLN A 194 -7.07 8.14 1.91
C GLN A 194 -8.21 7.92 2.92
N LYS A 195 -8.88 6.78 2.86
CA LYS A 195 -9.97 6.42 3.76
C LYS A 195 -9.50 6.32 5.21
N ALA A 196 -8.35 5.68 5.47
CA ALA A 196 -7.80 5.55 6.81
C ALA A 196 -7.51 6.91 7.45
N ILE A 197 -6.91 7.86 6.70
CA ILE A 197 -6.68 9.24 7.17
C ILE A 197 -8.01 9.92 7.49
N THR A 198 -9.01 9.79 6.60
CA THR A 198 -10.34 10.41 6.80
C THR A 198 -11.04 9.86 8.04
N MET A 199 -10.97 8.55 8.29
CA MET A 199 -11.55 7.94 9.49
C MET A 199 -10.82 8.34 10.78
N GLY A 200 -9.50 8.51 10.72
CA GLY A 200 -8.67 8.88 11.87
C GLY A 200 -8.72 10.35 12.27
N ARG A 201 -9.33 11.23 11.47
CA ARG A 201 -9.25 12.71 11.61
C ARG A 201 -9.62 13.28 12.98
N GLU A 202 -10.50 12.61 13.72
CA GLU A 202 -10.93 13.05 15.06
C GLU A 202 -10.02 12.50 16.20
N VAL A 203 -9.09 11.59 15.86
CA VAL A 203 -8.28 10.84 16.83
C VAL A 203 -6.81 11.20 16.73
N ILE A 204 -6.30 11.48 15.53
CA ILE A 204 -4.90 11.80 15.27
C ILE A 204 -4.78 13.05 14.41
N ASP A 205 -3.74 13.85 14.63
CA ASP A 205 -3.42 14.99 13.76
C ASP A 205 -3.28 14.53 12.30
N PRO A 206 -4.00 15.18 11.35
CA PRO A 206 -4.01 14.73 9.95
C PRO A 206 -2.65 14.82 9.25
N CYS A 207 -1.79 15.79 9.63
CA CYS A 207 -0.43 15.87 9.08
C CYS A 207 0.43 14.72 9.59
N LEU A 208 0.23 14.32 10.85
CA LEU A 208 0.89 13.16 11.44
C LEU A 208 0.41 11.86 10.79
N ALA A 209 -0.90 11.72 10.55
CA ALA A 209 -1.48 10.59 9.85
C ALA A 209 -0.89 10.42 8.43
N LEU A 210 -0.79 11.52 7.69
CA LEU A 210 -0.14 11.55 6.37
C LEU A 210 1.32 11.09 6.45
N ARG A 211 2.06 11.55 7.47
CA ARG A 211 3.46 11.18 7.64
C ARG A 211 3.61 9.69 7.90
N ILE A 212 2.78 9.12 8.78
CA ILE A 212 2.79 7.67 9.05
C ILE A 212 2.58 6.88 7.74
N VAL A 213 1.54 7.23 6.99
CA VAL A 213 1.23 6.58 5.71
C VAL A 213 2.40 6.67 4.74
N MET A 214 3.01 7.84 4.58
CA MET A 214 4.05 8.03 3.59
C MET A 214 5.38 7.41 3.98
N ASP A 215 5.81 7.53 5.23
CA ASP A 215 7.06 6.91 5.71
C ASP A 215 7.00 5.38 5.54
N THR A 216 5.85 4.76 5.88
CA THR A 216 5.65 3.31 5.70
C THR A 216 5.46 2.92 4.23
N ALA A 217 4.81 3.74 3.40
CA ALA A 217 4.67 3.47 1.98
C ALA A 217 6.03 3.50 1.26
N ILE A 218 6.87 4.49 1.53
CA ILE A 218 8.20 4.61 0.94
C ILE A 218 9.05 3.39 1.29
N ALA A 219 9.11 3.01 2.55
CA ALA A 219 9.90 1.86 2.99
C ALA A 219 9.41 0.56 2.33
N ASN A 220 8.09 0.31 2.35
CA ASN A 220 7.52 -0.94 1.84
C ASN A 220 7.44 -0.99 0.29
N ALA A 221 7.57 0.14 -0.41
CA ALA A 221 7.82 0.13 -1.84
C ALA A 221 9.21 -0.44 -2.19
N MET A 222 10.15 -0.43 -1.25
CA MET A 222 11.52 -0.93 -1.45
C MET A 222 11.71 -2.36 -0.95
N VAL A 223 10.85 -2.87 -0.06
CA VAL A 223 10.95 -4.23 0.51
C VAL A 223 10.61 -5.27 -0.55
N ILE A 224 11.53 -6.17 -0.83
CA ILE A 224 11.30 -7.33 -1.69
C ILE A 224 10.69 -8.45 -0.84
N LEU A 225 9.40 -8.74 -1.06
CA LEU A 225 8.80 -9.92 -0.45
C LEU A 225 9.31 -11.18 -1.14
N PRO A 226 9.58 -12.26 -0.38
CA PRO A 226 9.87 -13.55 -0.98
C PRO A 226 8.70 -13.96 -1.87
N GLU A 227 8.99 -14.50 -3.06
CA GLU A 227 7.95 -15.09 -3.88
C GLU A 227 7.30 -16.21 -3.06
N ALA A 228 5.97 -16.23 -3.05
CA ALA A 228 5.26 -17.34 -2.41
C ALA A 228 5.73 -18.63 -3.10
N THR A 229 6.62 -19.35 -2.45
CA THR A 229 7.00 -20.69 -2.89
C THR A 229 5.71 -21.50 -2.94
N GLU A 230 5.36 -21.99 -4.12
CA GLU A 230 4.29 -22.99 -4.26
C GLU A 230 4.53 -24.03 -3.16
N SER A 231 3.58 -24.12 -2.23
CA SER A 231 3.66 -25.12 -1.16
C SER A 231 3.83 -26.47 -1.84
N PRO A 232 4.88 -27.25 -1.51
CA PRO A 232 5.04 -28.55 -2.13
C PRO A 232 3.76 -29.33 -1.89
N ALA A 233 3.12 -29.75 -2.97
CA ALA A 233 1.94 -30.61 -2.92
C ALA A 233 2.21 -31.74 -1.92
N ARG A 234 1.38 -31.81 -0.88
CA ARG A 234 1.41 -32.94 0.07
C ARG A 234 1.12 -34.17 -0.74
N THR A 235 2.17 -34.98 -0.94
CA THR A 235 2.08 -36.36 -1.38
C THR A 235 1.43 -37.20 -0.27
#